data_500c077f061d7e083abdfbb826f04400
#
_entry.id   500c077f061d7e083abdfbb826f04400
#
_cell.length_a   1.000
_cell.length_b   1.000
_cell.length_c   1.000
_cell.angle_alpha   90.00
_cell.angle_beta   90.00
_cell.angle_gamma   90.00
#
_symmetry.space_group_name_H-M   'P 1'
#
loop_
_entity.id
_entity.type
_entity.pdbx_description
1 polymer ?
#
loop_
_entity_poly.entity_id
_entity_poly.type
_entity_poly.pdbx_seq_one_letter_code
_entity_poly.pdbx_strand_id
1 'polypeptide(L)'
;SYIGENWTLRGQQIITGVPENNWNLSLPEGICVDVVPVGETNWAARPYGFNDLFKGALSDVSTLFMGKPILTWAMERGITLGGNEDIQNAPLFPVCQTVDELGKVLRWMITEPDREEGKHIWLSARKLSANDLSDQANLRRLVAQREVFRKKDWSLLAANHEKSVFYQLDLSDAAESFAKDKIVLPKALPEDNPLMKRIHNHMFRSQVMKISGVAYKEEEQKAFALLREGLVGSVLGSKQQPCLNVYRDQIVWGRSPVRIDLAGGWTDTPPYCLYAGGNVVNVA
;
A
#
# COMPACT_ATOMS: atom_id res chain seq x y z
N SER A 1 4.39 -5.94 -4.25
CA SER A 1 4.67 -6.57 -5.57
C SER A 1 6.14 -6.49 -5.89
N TYR A 2 6.63 -7.53 -6.49
CA TYR A 2 7.98 -7.56 -7.06
C TYR A 2 7.92 -7.28 -8.57
N ILE A 3 8.68 -6.31 -9.02
CA ILE A 3 8.84 -5.99 -10.45
C ILE A 3 10.28 -6.28 -10.80
N GLY A 4 10.50 -7.30 -11.64
CA GLY A 4 11.83 -7.72 -12.06
C GLY A 4 12.47 -6.78 -13.09
N GLU A 5 13.78 -6.93 -13.28
CA GLU A 5 14.58 -6.11 -14.22
C GLU A 5 14.13 -6.23 -15.69
N ASN A 6 13.54 -7.38 -16.05
CA ASN A 6 13.10 -7.67 -17.42
C ASN A 6 11.63 -7.29 -17.67
N TRP A 7 11.05 -6.46 -16.83
CA TRP A 7 9.69 -5.96 -17.05
C TRP A 7 9.71 -4.67 -17.87
N THR A 8 8.74 -4.55 -18.77
CA THR A 8 8.47 -3.31 -19.52
C THR A 8 7.10 -2.78 -19.15
N LEU A 9 7.04 -1.58 -18.60
CA LEU A 9 5.82 -0.90 -18.16
C LEU A 9 5.57 0.34 -19.02
N ARG A 10 4.33 0.52 -19.52
CA ARG A 10 3.98 1.64 -20.41
C ARG A 10 3.06 2.69 -19.80
N GLY A 11 2.71 2.58 -18.52
CA GLY A 11 1.89 3.54 -17.80
C GLY A 11 0.43 3.11 -17.58
N GLN A 12 -0.27 3.83 -16.69
CA GLN A 12 -1.64 3.55 -16.25
C GLN A 12 -1.84 2.09 -15.79
N GLN A 13 -0.96 1.65 -14.88
CA GLN A 13 -0.92 0.26 -14.44
C GLN A 13 -1.04 0.15 -12.93
N ILE A 14 -1.80 -0.84 -12.48
CA ILE A 14 -1.86 -1.28 -11.09
C ILE A 14 -1.31 -2.69 -11.03
N ILE A 15 -0.27 -2.91 -10.22
CA ILE A 15 0.39 -4.21 -10.08
C ILE A 15 0.38 -4.60 -8.62
N THR A 16 -0.37 -5.65 -8.28
CA THR A 16 -0.52 -6.12 -6.90
C THR A 16 -0.21 -7.60 -6.75
N GLY A 17 0.23 -8.00 -5.56
CA GLY A 17 0.41 -9.39 -5.15
C GLY A 17 1.52 -10.17 -5.85
N VAL A 18 2.25 -9.60 -6.78
CA VAL A 18 3.26 -10.32 -7.57
C VAL A 18 4.39 -10.82 -6.68
N PRO A 19 4.68 -12.14 -6.67
CA PRO A 19 5.80 -12.72 -5.92
C PRO A 19 7.16 -12.37 -6.55
N GLU A 20 8.26 -12.66 -5.85
CA GLU A 20 9.61 -12.55 -6.40
C GLU A 20 9.74 -13.44 -7.65
N ASN A 21 10.25 -12.88 -8.74
CA ASN A 21 10.26 -13.52 -10.05
C ASN A 21 11.39 -12.99 -10.94
N ASN A 22 11.65 -13.73 -12.01
CA ASN A 22 12.58 -13.38 -13.07
C ASN A 22 11.88 -13.26 -14.44
N TRP A 23 10.59 -12.92 -14.45
CA TRP A 23 9.80 -12.90 -15.68
C TRP A 23 10.28 -11.82 -16.64
N ASN A 24 10.24 -12.14 -17.92
CA ASN A 24 10.25 -11.15 -18.99
C ASN A 24 8.79 -10.85 -19.35
N LEU A 25 8.25 -9.76 -18.80
CA LEU A 25 6.85 -9.40 -18.96
C LEU A 25 6.71 -7.96 -19.45
N SER A 26 6.04 -7.79 -20.57
CA SER A 26 5.69 -6.47 -21.11
C SER A 26 4.20 -6.21 -20.83
N LEU A 27 3.92 -5.12 -20.11
CA LEU A 27 2.55 -4.68 -19.88
C LEU A 27 2.23 -3.49 -20.78
N PRO A 28 1.28 -3.64 -21.71
CA PRO A 28 0.75 -2.52 -22.48
C PRO A 28 0.14 -1.45 -21.56
N GLU A 29 0.03 -0.24 -22.06
CA GLU A 29 -0.64 0.85 -21.34
C GLU A 29 -2.07 0.45 -20.94
N GLY A 30 -2.46 0.78 -19.73
CA GLY A 30 -3.79 0.48 -19.19
C GLY A 30 -4.02 -1.00 -18.81
N ILE A 31 -3.03 -1.87 -18.90
CA ILE A 31 -3.18 -3.26 -18.45
C ILE A 31 -2.62 -3.42 -17.04
N CYS A 32 -3.47 -3.86 -16.15
CA CYS A 32 -3.18 -4.11 -14.74
C CYS A 32 -3.03 -5.60 -14.46
N VAL A 33 -2.32 -5.95 -13.39
CA VAL A 33 -2.10 -7.33 -12.96
C VAL A 33 -2.26 -7.47 -11.46
N ASP A 34 -3.21 -8.30 -11.04
CA ASP A 34 -3.30 -8.81 -9.69
C ASP A 34 -2.83 -10.27 -9.67
N VAL A 35 -1.93 -10.57 -8.76
CA VAL A 35 -1.59 -11.95 -8.40
C VAL A 35 -2.17 -12.23 -7.04
N VAL A 36 -3.15 -13.10 -6.98
CA VAL A 36 -3.90 -13.40 -5.76
C VAL A 36 -3.42 -14.74 -5.19
N PRO A 37 -2.82 -14.76 -3.98
CA PRO A 37 -2.50 -16.01 -3.32
C PRO A 37 -3.78 -16.80 -3.00
N VAL A 38 -3.81 -18.08 -3.38
CA VAL A 38 -4.95 -19.00 -3.17
C VAL A 38 -4.46 -20.23 -2.40
N GLY A 39 -5.16 -20.61 -1.34
CA GLY A 39 -4.71 -21.68 -0.45
C GLY A 39 -3.31 -21.40 0.13
N GLU A 40 -2.55 -22.47 0.42
CA GLU A 40 -1.25 -22.33 1.09
C GLU A 40 -0.09 -22.07 0.12
N THR A 41 -0.17 -22.54 -1.13
CA THR A 41 0.97 -22.55 -2.06
C THR A 41 0.70 -21.92 -3.42
N ASN A 42 -0.56 -21.84 -3.87
CA ASN A 42 -0.93 -21.47 -5.23
C ASN A 42 -1.18 -19.97 -5.39
N TRP A 43 -1.23 -19.51 -6.63
CA TRP A 43 -1.58 -18.14 -7.03
C TRP A 43 -2.56 -18.14 -8.19
N ALA A 44 -3.52 -17.23 -8.18
CA ALA A 44 -4.35 -16.95 -9.33
C ALA A 44 -3.80 -15.74 -10.11
N ALA A 45 -3.73 -15.87 -11.44
CA ALA A 45 -3.34 -14.81 -12.35
C ALA A 45 -4.57 -14.01 -12.77
N ARG A 46 -4.65 -12.73 -12.39
CA ARG A 46 -5.76 -11.84 -12.74
C ARG A 46 -5.26 -10.59 -13.47
N PRO A 47 -5.05 -10.64 -14.79
CA PRO A 47 -4.90 -9.43 -15.58
C PRO A 47 -6.27 -8.77 -15.84
N TYR A 48 -6.30 -7.42 -15.96
CA TYR A 48 -7.51 -6.66 -16.27
C TYR A 48 -7.15 -5.31 -16.88
N GLY A 49 -8.10 -4.66 -17.53
CA GLY A 49 -7.93 -3.31 -18.07
C GLY A 49 -8.22 -2.25 -16.98
N PHE A 50 -7.43 -1.20 -16.92
CA PHE A 50 -7.58 -0.11 -15.94
C PHE A 50 -8.98 0.52 -15.97
N ASN A 51 -9.59 0.60 -17.17
CA ASN A 51 -10.92 1.18 -17.38
C ASN A 51 -12.02 0.12 -17.54
N ASP A 52 -11.74 -1.17 -17.36
CA ASP A 52 -12.75 -2.21 -17.47
C ASP A 52 -13.75 -2.10 -16.32
N LEU A 53 -15.02 -2.02 -16.61
CA LEU A 53 -16.08 -2.05 -15.58
C LEU A 53 -16.22 -3.45 -14.97
N PHE A 54 -15.73 -4.48 -15.65
CA PHE A 54 -15.79 -5.89 -15.29
C PHE A 54 -17.19 -6.34 -14.85
N LYS A 55 -18.17 -6.00 -15.70
CA LYS A 55 -19.59 -6.25 -15.48
C LYS A 55 -20.29 -6.47 -16.84
N GLY A 56 -21.29 -7.33 -16.86
CA GLY A 56 -22.13 -7.60 -18.02
C GLY A 56 -22.00 -9.03 -18.52
N ALA A 57 -22.92 -9.44 -19.38
CA ALA A 57 -22.93 -10.77 -19.97
C ALA A 57 -21.73 -10.99 -20.90
N LEU A 58 -21.18 -12.20 -20.92
CA LEU A 58 -20.06 -12.54 -21.83
C LEU A 58 -20.40 -12.32 -23.30
N SER A 59 -21.66 -12.49 -23.69
CA SER A 59 -22.14 -12.26 -25.06
C SER A 59 -22.24 -10.79 -25.47
N ASP A 60 -22.20 -9.85 -24.52
CA ASP A 60 -22.32 -8.43 -24.80
C ASP A 60 -20.95 -7.86 -25.24
N VAL A 61 -20.93 -7.19 -26.41
CA VAL A 61 -19.71 -6.56 -26.93
C VAL A 61 -19.18 -5.41 -26.06
N SER A 62 -20.01 -4.86 -25.19
CA SER A 62 -19.58 -3.84 -24.22
C SER A 62 -18.88 -4.43 -22.99
N THR A 63 -18.94 -5.75 -22.80
CA THR A 63 -18.24 -6.44 -21.71
C THR A 63 -16.75 -6.57 -22.04
N LEU A 64 -15.96 -5.73 -21.39
CA LEU A 64 -14.53 -5.61 -21.67
C LEU A 64 -13.68 -6.49 -20.74
N PHE A 65 -12.62 -7.05 -21.31
CA PHE A 65 -11.54 -7.72 -20.61
C PHE A 65 -10.21 -7.27 -21.19
N MET A 66 -9.36 -6.65 -20.35
CA MET A 66 -8.11 -6.01 -20.78
C MET A 66 -8.31 -5.00 -21.94
N GLY A 67 -9.36 -4.18 -21.82
CA GLY A 67 -9.68 -3.11 -22.79
C GLY A 67 -10.28 -3.59 -24.11
N LYS A 68 -10.58 -4.88 -24.28
CA LYS A 68 -11.18 -5.47 -25.47
C LYS A 68 -12.50 -6.19 -25.13
N PRO A 69 -13.45 -6.32 -26.08
CA PRO A 69 -14.56 -7.24 -25.89
C PRO A 69 -14.06 -8.64 -25.55
N ILE A 70 -14.62 -9.24 -24.51
CA ILE A 70 -14.09 -10.50 -23.97
C ILE A 70 -14.11 -11.65 -25.00
N LEU A 71 -15.12 -11.70 -25.86
CA LEU A 71 -15.18 -12.70 -26.92
C LEU A 71 -14.08 -12.49 -27.99
N THR A 72 -13.71 -11.26 -28.28
CA THR A 72 -12.59 -10.95 -29.16
C THR A 72 -11.26 -11.42 -28.53
N TRP A 73 -11.07 -11.16 -27.25
CA TRP A 73 -9.90 -11.64 -26.50
C TRP A 73 -9.79 -13.18 -26.54
N ALA A 74 -10.91 -13.88 -26.33
CA ALA A 74 -10.98 -15.34 -26.37
C ALA A 74 -10.68 -15.89 -27.78
N MET A 75 -11.25 -15.27 -28.82
CA MET A 75 -11.05 -15.67 -30.21
C MET A 75 -9.57 -15.52 -30.62
N GLU A 76 -8.92 -14.42 -30.27
CA GLU A 76 -7.50 -14.20 -30.53
C GLU A 76 -6.61 -15.30 -29.92
N ARG A 77 -7.08 -15.98 -28.89
CA ARG A 77 -6.36 -17.07 -28.17
C ARG A 77 -6.82 -18.47 -28.55
N GLY A 78 -7.75 -18.55 -29.48
CA GLY A 78 -8.30 -19.85 -29.93
C GLY A 78 -8.98 -20.61 -28.81
N ILE A 79 -9.68 -19.90 -27.90
CA ILE A 79 -10.46 -20.49 -26.82
C ILE A 79 -11.93 -20.08 -26.96
N THR A 80 -12.81 -20.95 -26.48
CA THR A 80 -14.24 -20.68 -26.43
C THR A 80 -14.66 -20.44 -24.99
N LEU A 81 -15.28 -19.30 -24.75
CA LEU A 81 -15.96 -19.01 -23.50
C LEU A 81 -17.42 -19.39 -23.67
N GLY A 82 -17.94 -20.19 -22.76
CA GLY A 82 -19.32 -20.66 -22.80
C GLY A 82 -20.24 -19.82 -21.95
N GLY A 83 -21.53 -19.81 -22.33
CA GLY A 83 -22.59 -19.24 -21.50
C GLY A 83 -22.89 -17.77 -21.74
N ASN A 84 -24.01 -17.35 -21.16
CA ASN A 84 -24.45 -15.96 -21.13
C ASN A 84 -24.39 -15.41 -19.69
N GLU A 85 -23.45 -15.90 -18.91
CA GLU A 85 -23.23 -15.48 -17.54
C GLU A 85 -22.54 -14.11 -17.46
N ASP A 86 -22.68 -13.44 -16.33
CA ASP A 86 -21.93 -12.22 -16.05
C ASP A 86 -20.44 -12.52 -15.96
N ILE A 87 -19.59 -11.67 -16.53
CA ILE A 87 -18.12 -11.82 -16.50
C ILE A 87 -17.56 -12.04 -15.09
N GLN A 88 -18.23 -11.53 -14.06
CA GLN A 88 -17.81 -11.71 -12.66
C GLN A 88 -17.91 -13.17 -12.19
N ASN A 89 -18.77 -13.97 -12.82
CA ASN A 89 -18.96 -15.40 -12.55
C ASN A 89 -18.17 -16.29 -13.49
N ALA A 90 -17.63 -15.73 -14.56
CA ALA A 90 -16.89 -16.50 -15.56
C ALA A 90 -15.54 -16.98 -15.02
N PRO A 91 -15.17 -18.27 -15.21
CA PRO A 91 -13.91 -18.83 -14.72
C PRO A 91 -12.75 -18.44 -15.64
N LEU A 92 -12.24 -17.23 -15.44
CA LEU A 92 -11.20 -16.60 -16.29
C LEU A 92 -9.79 -16.68 -15.72
N PHE A 93 -9.64 -16.82 -14.39
CA PHE A 93 -8.38 -16.64 -13.69
C PHE A 93 -7.75 -17.98 -13.32
N PRO A 94 -6.70 -18.42 -14.05
CA PRO A 94 -6.06 -19.70 -13.80
C PRO A 94 -5.30 -19.70 -12.47
N VAL A 95 -5.39 -20.81 -11.74
CA VAL A 95 -4.65 -21.07 -10.52
C VAL A 95 -3.38 -21.84 -10.85
N CYS A 96 -2.23 -21.20 -10.64
CA CYS A 96 -0.91 -21.75 -10.90
C CYS A 96 -0.26 -22.28 -9.62
N GLN A 97 0.51 -23.36 -9.75
CA GLN A 97 1.22 -23.97 -8.62
C GLN A 97 2.62 -23.38 -8.44
N THR A 98 3.22 -22.88 -9.51
CA THR A 98 4.57 -22.32 -9.49
C THR A 98 4.59 -20.87 -10.01
N VAL A 99 5.61 -20.13 -9.59
CA VAL A 99 5.86 -18.75 -10.05
C VAL A 99 6.20 -18.72 -11.56
N ASP A 100 6.82 -19.79 -12.07
CA ASP A 100 7.13 -19.92 -13.49
C ASP A 100 5.86 -20.09 -14.35
N GLU A 101 4.96 -20.99 -13.96
CA GLU A 101 3.64 -21.16 -14.61
C GLU A 101 2.86 -19.85 -14.63
N LEU A 102 2.88 -19.11 -13.51
CA LEU A 102 2.21 -17.83 -13.38
C LEU A 102 2.73 -16.80 -14.40
N GLY A 103 4.05 -16.72 -14.56
CA GLY A 103 4.67 -15.83 -15.56
C GLY A 103 4.35 -16.23 -17.01
N LYS A 104 4.33 -17.54 -17.31
CA LYS A 104 4.00 -18.06 -18.65
C LYS A 104 2.55 -17.77 -19.02
N VAL A 105 1.61 -18.03 -18.09
CA VAL A 105 0.19 -17.80 -18.35
C VAL A 105 -0.14 -16.31 -18.44
N LEU A 106 0.48 -15.46 -17.62
CA LEU A 106 0.29 -14.00 -17.71
C LEU A 106 0.74 -13.46 -19.06
N ARG A 107 1.91 -13.87 -19.56
CA ARG A 107 2.37 -13.47 -20.91
C ARG A 107 1.38 -13.88 -21.99
N TRP A 108 0.91 -15.12 -21.95
CA TRP A 108 -0.08 -15.60 -22.90
C TRP A 108 -1.40 -14.83 -22.80
N MET A 109 -1.88 -14.57 -21.60
CA MET A 109 -3.12 -13.81 -21.40
C MET A 109 -3.02 -12.37 -21.90
N ILE A 110 -1.84 -11.74 -21.84
CA ILE A 110 -1.68 -10.31 -22.09
C ILE A 110 -1.12 -10.04 -23.49
N THR A 111 0.06 -10.56 -23.83
CA THR A 111 0.82 -10.13 -25.00
C THR A 111 1.16 -11.22 -26.00
N GLU A 112 1.19 -12.48 -25.62
CA GLU A 112 1.70 -13.59 -26.44
C GLU A 112 0.63 -14.68 -26.67
N PRO A 113 -0.47 -14.39 -27.42
CA PRO A 113 -1.58 -15.33 -27.58
C PRO A 113 -1.19 -16.64 -28.27
N ASP A 114 -0.10 -16.65 -29.06
CA ASP A 114 0.38 -17.81 -29.81
C ASP A 114 1.33 -18.72 -29.01
N ARG A 115 1.63 -18.38 -27.73
CA ARG A 115 2.48 -19.18 -26.87
C ARG A 115 1.77 -20.42 -26.34
N GLU A 116 2.08 -21.56 -26.93
CA GLU A 116 1.46 -22.86 -26.57
C GLU A 116 1.61 -23.24 -25.09
N GLU A 117 2.77 -22.94 -24.46
CA GLU A 117 2.97 -23.23 -23.03
C GLU A 117 1.96 -22.51 -22.13
N GLY A 118 1.77 -21.20 -22.35
CA GLY A 118 0.82 -20.41 -21.58
C GLY A 118 -0.63 -20.84 -21.81
N LYS A 119 -0.96 -21.17 -23.07
CA LYS A 119 -2.26 -21.72 -23.46
C LYS A 119 -2.54 -23.04 -22.75
N HIS A 120 -1.57 -23.96 -22.77
CA HIS A 120 -1.70 -25.26 -22.10
C HIS A 120 -1.95 -25.10 -20.61
N ILE A 121 -1.19 -24.22 -19.93
CA ILE A 121 -1.40 -23.93 -18.50
C ILE A 121 -2.82 -23.39 -18.29
N TRP A 122 -3.26 -22.41 -19.09
CA TRP A 122 -4.60 -21.85 -18.95
C TRP A 122 -5.69 -22.88 -19.15
N LEU A 123 -5.58 -23.76 -20.15
CA LEU A 123 -6.57 -24.81 -20.44
C LEU A 123 -6.64 -25.87 -19.34
N SER A 124 -5.49 -26.30 -18.81
CA SER A 124 -5.38 -27.38 -17.83
C SER A 124 -5.60 -26.95 -16.39
N ALA A 125 -5.31 -25.67 -16.06
CA ALA A 125 -5.45 -25.16 -14.71
C ALA A 125 -6.93 -25.06 -14.28
N ARG A 126 -7.17 -25.27 -12.99
CA ARG A 126 -8.41 -24.83 -12.36
C ARG A 126 -8.52 -23.31 -12.54
N LYS A 127 -9.67 -22.82 -12.96
CA LYS A 127 -9.93 -21.40 -13.11
C LYS A 127 -10.91 -20.91 -12.06
N LEU A 128 -10.70 -19.72 -11.58
CA LEU A 128 -11.57 -19.01 -10.66
C LEU A 128 -12.27 -17.86 -11.37
N SER A 129 -13.47 -17.55 -10.96
CA SER A 129 -14.17 -16.33 -11.29
C SER A 129 -13.67 -15.16 -10.41
N ALA A 130 -14.11 -13.95 -10.66
CA ALA A 130 -13.81 -12.81 -9.79
C ALA A 130 -14.43 -12.98 -8.40
N ASN A 131 -15.64 -13.53 -8.34
CA ASN A 131 -16.32 -13.82 -7.07
C ASN A 131 -15.59 -14.91 -6.29
N ASP A 132 -15.18 -16.00 -6.95
CA ASP A 132 -14.37 -17.06 -6.32
C ASP A 132 -13.04 -16.52 -5.78
N LEU A 133 -12.40 -15.59 -6.49
CA LEU A 133 -11.16 -14.96 -6.03
C LEU A 133 -11.37 -14.16 -4.75
N SER A 134 -12.49 -13.47 -4.60
CA SER A 134 -12.82 -12.72 -3.39
C SER A 134 -12.96 -13.64 -2.19
N ASP A 135 -13.57 -14.80 -2.39
CA ASP A 135 -13.82 -15.78 -1.31
C ASP A 135 -12.58 -16.64 -0.96
N GLN A 136 -11.70 -16.90 -1.95
CA GLN A 136 -10.57 -17.83 -1.81
C GLN A 136 -9.21 -17.13 -1.66
N ALA A 137 -9.18 -15.81 -1.68
CA ALA A 137 -7.93 -15.04 -1.51
C ALA A 137 -7.31 -15.28 -0.12
N ASN A 138 -6.06 -15.72 -0.08
CA ASN A 138 -5.30 -15.84 1.16
C ASN A 138 -4.61 -14.51 1.50
N LEU A 139 -5.34 -13.61 2.17
CA LEU A 139 -4.83 -12.30 2.55
C LEU A 139 -3.66 -12.36 3.52
N ARG A 140 -3.55 -13.41 4.36
CA ARG A 140 -2.41 -13.59 5.28
C ARG A 140 -1.11 -13.77 4.50
N ARG A 141 -1.13 -14.58 3.44
CA ARG A 141 0.03 -14.75 2.56
C ARG A 141 0.41 -13.45 1.86
N LEU A 142 -0.59 -12.68 1.40
CA LEU A 142 -0.33 -11.40 0.76
C LEU A 142 0.32 -10.40 1.71
N VAL A 143 -0.17 -10.31 2.95
CA VAL A 143 0.42 -9.46 3.99
C VAL A 143 1.84 -9.92 4.31
N ALA A 144 2.06 -11.21 4.55
CA ALA A 144 3.38 -11.77 4.82
C ALA A 144 4.39 -11.48 3.68
N GLN A 145 3.97 -11.65 2.43
CA GLN A 145 4.80 -11.30 1.27
C GLN A 145 5.18 -9.80 1.24
N ARG A 146 4.23 -8.91 1.54
CA ARG A 146 4.50 -7.47 1.62
C ARG A 146 5.49 -7.12 2.72
N GLU A 147 5.39 -7.79 3.86
CA GLU A 147 6.32 -7.60 4.99
C GLU A 147 7.73 -8.06 4.63
N VAL A 148 7.86 -9.21 3.97
CA VAL A 148 9.16 -9.71 3.49
C VAL A 148 9.79 -8.69 2.53
N PHE A 149 9.05 -8.18 1.56
CA PHE A 149 9.58 -7.17 0.62
C PHE A 149 9.94 -5.87 1.34
N ARG A 150 9.12 -5.39 2.26
CA ARG A 150 9.44 -4.21 3.07
C ARG A 150 10.75 -4.38 3.84
N LYS A 151 10.90 -5.49 4.54
CA LYS A 151 12.12 -5.77 5.32
C LYS A 151 13.38 -5.86 4.44
N LYS A 152 13.25 -6.44 3.26
CA LYS A 152 14.35 -6.54 2.29
C LYS A 152 14.77 -5.17 1.74
N ASP A 153 13.82 -4.25 1.58
CA ASP A 153 13.99 -2.99 0.87
C ASP A 153 13.97 -1.74 1.78
N TRP A 154 14.11 -1.90 3.10
CA TRP A 154 14.05 -0.78 4.04
C TRP A 154 14.97 0.40 3.66
N SER A 155 16.21 0.12 3.30
CA SER A 155 17.17 1.16 2.92
C SER A 155 16.72 1.91 1.66
N LEU A 156 16.20 1.19 0.67
CA LEU A 156 15.70 1.76 -0.58
C LEU A 156 14.42 2.60 -0.34
N LEU A 157 13.51 2.10 0.49
CA LEU A 157 12.29 2.83 0.86
C LEU A 157 12.63 4.14 1.59
N ALA A 158 13.60 4.10 2.51
CA ALA A 158 14.07 5.28 3.23
C ALA A 158 14.77 6.28 2.31
N ALA A 159 15.62 5.81 1.39
CA ALA A 159 16.31 6.67 0.41
C ALA A 159 15.33 7.35 -0.55
N ASN A 160 14.25 6.68 -0.92
CA ASN A 160 13.20 7.19 -1.81
C ASN A 160 11.96 7.69 -1.05
N HIS A 161 12.11 8.24 0.15
CA HIS A 161 11.01 8.64 1.03
C HIS A 161 10.00 9.61 0.39
N GLU A 162 10.36 10.36 -0.63
CA GLU A 162 9.46 11.25 -1.37
C GLU A 162 8.42 10.49 -2.20
N LYS A 163 8.83 9.34 -2.75
CA LYS A 163 8.02 8.47 -3.63
C LYS A 163 7.51 7.21 -2.94
N SER A 164 7.93 6.98 -1.70
CA SER A 164 7.55 5.83 -0.88
C SER A 164 6.73 6.25 0.32
N VAL A 165 6.11 5.26 0.97
CA VAL A 165 5.35 5.45 2.21
C VAL A 165 6.19 5.27 3.47
N PHE A 166 7.54 5.31 3.38
CA PHE A 166 8.43 4.97 4.49
C PHE A 166 8.06 5.68 5.79
N TYR A 167 7.94 7.00 5.78
CA TYR A 167 7.58 7.78 6.98
C TYR A 167 6.09 7.76 7.34
N GLN A 168 5.29 6.93 6.68
CA GLN A 168 3.87 6.70 6.99
C GLN A 168 3.63 5.31 7.58
N LEU A 169 4.67 4.47 7.63
CA LEU A 169 4.62 3.13 8.20
C LEU A 169 4.90 3.17 9.71
N ASP A 170 4.58 2.08 10.40
CA ASP A 170 5.17 1.82 11.72
C ASP A 170 6.67 1.57 11.52
N LEU A 171 7.46 2.49 12.06
CA LEU A 171 8.90 2.48 11.89
C LEU A 171 9.64 1.66 12.96
N SER A 172 8.94 1.05 13.91
CA SER A 172 9.55 0.23 14.95
C SER A 172 10.27 -0.98 14.37
N ASP A 173 9.57 -1.75 13.51
CA ASP A 173 10.16 -2.90 12.81
C ASP A 173 11.34 -2.50 11.90
N ALA A 174 11.21 -1.34 11.25
CA ALA A 174 12.28 -0.80 10.41
C ALA A 174 13.50 -0.43 11.27
N ALA A 175 13.31 0.21 12.41
CA ALA A 175 14.39 0.60 13.31
C ALA A 175 15.15 -0.61 13.87
N GLU A 176 14.43 -1.68 14.23
CA GLU A 176 15.05 -2.93 14.66
C GLU A 176 15.88 -3.56 13.54
N SER A 177 15.36 -3.60 12.33
CA SER A 177 16.07 -4.12 11.15
C SER A 177 17.32 -3.30 10.84
N PHE A 178 17.21 -1.96 10.84
CA PHE A 178 18.37 -1.07 10.64
C PHE A 178 19.46 -1.28 11.67
N ALA A 179 19.08 -1.41 12.93
CA ALA A 179 20.04 -1.64 14.02
C ALA A 179 20.70 -3.02 13.92
N LYS A 180 19.91 -4.08 13.70
CA LYS A 180 20.38 -5.47 13.60
C LYS A 180 21.30 -5.69 12.41
N ASP A 181 20.90 -5.21 11.25
CA ASP A 181 21.60 -5.45 9.99
C ASP A 181 22.64 -4.35 9.69
N LYS A 182 22.83 -3.42 10.64
CA LYS A 182 23.77 -2.27 10.52
C LYS A 182 23.56 -1.47 9.23
N ILE A 183 22.31 -1.27 8.86
CA ILE A 183 21.95 -0.49 7.66
C ILE A 183 22.31 0.98 7.91
N VAL A 184 22.85 1.63 6.90
CA VAL A 184 23.22 3.05 6.96
C VAL A 184 21.98 3.90 7.23
N LEU A 185 22.03 4.72 8.27
CA LEU A 185 20.94 5.63 8.63
C LEU A 185 20.67 6.63 7.47
N PRO A 186 19.41 6.90 7.15
CA PRO A 186 19.06 7.96 6.23
C PRO A 186 19.57 9.30 6.79
N LYS A 187 20.03 10.18 5.92
CA LYS A 187 20.47 11.52 6.32
C LYS A 187 19.31 12.32 6.92
N ALA A 188 19.64 13.31 7.75
CA ALA A 188 18.65 14.29 8.20
C ALA A 188 18.03 15.00 7.00
N LEU A 189 16.70 15.12 7.00
CA LEU A 189 15.99 15.78 5.91
C LEU A 189 16.21 17.30 5.98
N PRO A 190 16.46 17.95 4.82
CA PRO A 190 16.64 19.39 4.75
C PRO A 190 15.34 20.15 5.07
N GLU A 191 15.46 21.47 5.26
CA GLU A 191 14.39 22.33 5.78
C GLU A 191 13.20 22.49 4.82
N ASP A 192 13.40 22.29 3.53
CA ASP A 192 12.39 22.33 2.49
C ASP A 192 11.42 21.14 2.52
N ASN A 193 11.75 20.10 3.26
CA ASN A 193 10.86 18.95 3.43
C ASN A 193 9.70 19.27 4.41
N PRO A 194 8.52 18.64 4.22
CA PRO A 194 7.39 18.81 5.12
C PRO A 194 7.75 18.55 6.58
N LEU A 195 7.30 19.42 7.48
CA LEU A 195 7.65 19.38 8.90
C LEU A 195 7.45 17.99 9.53
N MET A 196 6.32 17.33 9.26
CA MET A 196 6.04 15.99 9.81
C MET A 196 7.04 14.94 9.31
N LYS A 197 7.47 15.00 8.05
CA LYS A 197 8.51 14.09 7.54
C LYS A 197 9.85 14.32 8.24
N ARG A 198 10.22 15.57 8.51
CA ARG A 198 11.44 15.94 9.25
C ARG A 198 11.39 15.40 10.69
N ILE A 199 10.26 15.55 11.36
CA ILE A 199 10.03 15.01 12.71
C ILE A 199 10.18 13.48 12.70
N HIS A 200 9.50 12.79 11.80
CA HIS A 200 9.58 11.34 11.69
C HIS A 200 10.99 10.85 11.35
N ASN A 201 11.71 11.58 10.50
CA ASN A 201 13.11 11.25 10.19
C ASN A 201 14.00 11.31 11.44
N HIS A 202 13.94 12.39 12.23
CA HIS A 202 14.72 12.49 13.47
C HIS A 202 14.30 11.45 14.52
N MET A 203 13.01 11.17 14.67
CA MET A 203 12.50 10.13 15.55
C MET A 203 13.00 8.74 15.15
N PHE A 204 12.94 8.42 13.87
CA PHE A 204 13.46 7.15 13.34
C PHE A 204 14.96 7.01 13.60
N ARG A 205 15.75 8.04 13.28
CA ARG A 205 17.20 8.06 13.54
C ARG A 205 17.49 7.84 15.02
N SER A 206 16.80 8.58 15.89
CA SER A 206 16.90 8.43 17.34
C SER A 206 16.60 6.99 17.79
N GLN A 207 15.54 6.39 17.29
CA GLN A 207 15.15 5.02 17.63
C GLN A 207 16.20 3.99 17.22
N VAL A 208 16.70 4.06 16.00
CA VAL A 208 17.78 3.16 15.54
C VAL A 208 19.03 3.32 16.38
N MET A 209 19.45 4.56 16.66
CA MET A 209 20.63 4.85 17.49
C MET A 209 20.46 4.31 18.92
N LYS A 210 19.27 4.45 19.49
CA LYS A 210 18.92 3.92 20.82
C LYS A 210 19.04 2.40 20.88
N ILE A 211 18.46 1.69 19.90
CA ILE A 211 18.54 0.23 19.80
C ILE A 211 19.99 -0.22 19.59
N SER A 212 20.77 0.54 18.82
CA SER A 212 22.19 0.25 18.57
C SER A 212 23.12 0.62 19.75
N GLY A 213 22.60 1.18 20.83
CA GLY A 213 23.40 1.61 21.99
C GLY A 213 24.28 2.84 21.74
N VAL A 214 23.95 3.66 20.73
CA VAL A 214 24.68 4.89 20.38
C VAL A 214 23.97 6.11 20.96
N ALA A 215 24.68 7.24 21.09
CA ALA A 215 24.12 8.50 21.61
C ALA A 215 22.98 9.01 20.71
N TYR A 216 21.74 8.96 21.19
CA TYR A 216 20.52 9.22 20.43
C TYR A 216 19.80 10.51 20.84
N LYS A 217 20.09 11.05 22.02
CA LYS A 217 19.34 12.16 22.63
C LYS A 217 19.34 13.43 21.78
N GLU A 218 20.37 13.67 21.02
CA GLU A 218 20.46 14.87 20.16
C GLU A 218 19.43 14.81 19.02
N GLU A 219 19.27 13.65 18.41
CA GLU A 219 18.26 13.44 17.36
C GLU A 219 16.83 13.53 17.93
N GLU A 220 16.61 13.00 19.11
CA GLU A 220 15.36 13.10 19.85
C GLU A 220 15.00 14.57 20.15
N GLN A 221 15.97 15.35 20.64
CA GLN A 221 15.77 16.79 20.91
C GLN A 221 15.46 17.59 19.64
N LYS A 222 16.08 17.26 18.50
CA LYS A 222 15.76 17.89 17.21
C LYS A 222 14.32 17.60 16.81
N ALA A 223 13.82 16.38 16.96
CA ALA A 223 12.44 16.04 16.68
C ALA A 223 11.46 16.87 17.54
N PHE A 224 11.72 16.97 18.84
CA PHE A 224 10.88 17.78 19.73
C PHE A 224 10.98 19.26 19.47
N ALA A 225 12.15 19.79 19.08
CA ALA A 225 12.30 21.19 18.70
C ALA A 225 11.45 21.53 17.46
N LEU A 226 11.46 20.68 16.45
CA LEU A 226 10.62 20.82 15.25
C LEU A 226 9.11 20.72 15.58
N LEU A 227 8.72 19.80 16.45
CA LEU A 227 7.34 19.68 16.89
C LEU A 227 6.88 20.96 17.61
N ARG A 228 7.72 21.49 18.52
CA ARG A 228 7.45 22.75 19.21
C ARG A 228 7.33 23.91 18.22
N GLU A 229 8.20 24.00 17.25
CA GLU A 229 8.17 25.05 16.22
C GLU A 229 6.85 25.02 15.44
N GLY A 230 6.41 23.83 15.01
CA GLY A 230 5.13 23.66 14.32
C GLY A 230 3.93 24.05 15.18
N LEU A 231 3.91 23.65 16.44
CA LEU A 231 2.84 24.01 17.37
C LEU A 231 2.80 25.52 17.65
N VAL A 232 3.97 26.11 17.93
CA VAL A 232 4.07 27.56 18.21
C VAL A 232 3.72 28.36 16.97
N GLY A 233 4.20 27.95 15.78
CA GLY A 233 3.90 28.62 14.51
C GLY A 233 2.42 28.63 14.18
N SER A 234 1.71 27.54 14.44
CA SER A 234 0.26 27.46 14.21
C SER A 234 -0.56 28.36 15.13
N VAL A 235 -0.07 28.58 16.36
CA VAL A 235 -0.75 29.43 17.36
C VAL A 235 -0.42 30.88 17.20
N LEU A 236 0.84 31.25 16.86
CA LEU A 236 1.27 32.64 16.74
C LEU A 236 0.59 33.38 15.58
N GLY A 237 0.27 32.68 14.49
CA GLY A 237 -0.45 33.24 13.34
C GLY A 237 -1.90 33.66 13.63
N SER A 238 -2.49 33.14 14.70
CA SER A 238 -3.88 33.43 15.11
C SER A 238 -4.01 34.26 16.38
N LYS A 239 -2.90 34.83 16.86
CA LYS A 239 -2.90 35.58 18.13
C LYS A 239 -3.72 36.86 18.01
N GLN A 240 -4.99 36.78 18.37
CA GLN A 240 -5.78 37.99 18.67
C GLN A 240 -5.40 38.48 20.04
N GLN A 241 -5.18 39.81 20.14
CA GLN A 241 -4.96 40.41 21.45
C GLN A 241 -6.27 40.28 22.27
N PRO A 242 -6.23 39.73 23.48
CA PRO A 242 -7.40 39.72 24.32
C PRO A 242 -7.90 41.15 24.53
N CYS A 243 -9.14 41.37 24.21
CA CYS A 243 -9.80 42.65 24.49
C CYS A 243 -11.07 42.39 25.30
N LEU A 244 -11.36 43.28 26.23
CA LEU A 244 -12.58 43.22 27.02
C LEU A 244 -13.69 43.94 26.24
N ASN A 245 -14.58 43.16 25.63
CA ASN A 245 -15.72 43.66 24.85
C ASN A 245 -17.04 43.60 25.63
N VAL A 246 -16.96 43.58 26.96
CA VAL A 246 -18.15 43.44 27.84
C VAL A 246 -18.26 44.69 28.71
N TYR A 247 -19.42 45.29 28.78
CA TYR A 247 -19.69 46.40 29.69
C TYR A 247 -19.82 45.91 31.15
N ARG A 248 -19.63 46.80 32.13
CA ARG A 248 -19.58 46.45 33.54
C ARG A 248 -20.89 45.87 34.10
N ASP A 249 -22.01 46.11 33.45
CA ASP A 249 -23.36 45.66 33.80
C ASP A 249 -23.82 44.48 32.97
N GLN A 250 -22.96 43.93 32.11
CA GLN A 250 -23.26 42.76 31.29
C GLN A 250 -22.83 41.43 31.98
N ILE A 251 -23.67 40.44 31.87
CA ILE A 251 -23.38 39.06 32.27
C ILE A 251 -23.10 38.25 31.01
N VAL A 252 -21.95 37.58 30.97
CA VAL A 252 -21.59 36.67 29.86
C VAL A 252 -21.87 35.23 30.28
N TRP A 253 -22.72 34.56 29.51
CA TRP A 253 -22.94 33.12 29.64
C TRP A 253 -22.15 32.38 28.59
N GLY A 254 -21.18 31.55 29.02
CA GLY A 254 -20.46 30.64 28.17
C GLY A 254 -20.98 29.20 28.28
N ARG A 255 -21.26 28.57 27.17
CA ARG A 255 -21.55 27.12 27.12
C ARG A 255 -20.42 26.43 26.36
N SER A 256 -19.69 25.54 27.03
CA SER A 256 -18.64 24.71 26.43
C SER A 256 -19.06 23.25 26.52
N PRO A 257 -18.78 22.43 25.50
CA PRO A 257 -18.87 20.99 25.65
C PRO A 257 -17.86 20.51 26.70
N VAL A 258 -18.26 19.57 27.53
CA VAL A 258 -17.37 18.95 28.51
C VAL A 258 -17.00 17.57 27.99
N ARG A 259 -15.69 17.31 27.92
CA ARG A 259 -15.14 16.00 27.66
C ARG A 259 -14.64 15.38 28.96
N ILE A 260 -15.09 14.17 29.26
CA ILE A 260 -14.61 13.40 30.41
C ILE A 260 -13.79 12.23 29.86
N ASP A 261 -12.51 12.20 30.17
CA ASP A 261 -11.64 11.09 29.83
C ASP A 261 -11.82 9.98 30.86
N LEU A 262 -12.35 8.84 30.40
CA LEU A 262 -12.60 7.68 31.25
C LEU A 262 -11.33 6.86 31.48
N ALA A 263 -10.46 6.80 30.48
CA ALA A 263 -9.16 6.12 30.53
C ALA A 263 -8.19 6.71 29.50
N GLY A 264 -6.92 6.72 29.82
CA GLY A 264 -5.85 7.06 28.88
C GLY A 264 -5.67 8.54 28.57
N GLY A 265 -6.27 9.45 29.32
CA GLY A 265 -6.36 10.88 28.99
C GLY A 265 -5.05 11.64 28.75
N TRP A 266 -3.89 11.10 29.10
CA TRP A 266 -2.58 11.68 28.81
C TRP A 266 -1.73 10.83 27.85
N THR A 267 -2.24 9.71 27.40
CA THR A 267 -1.49 8.82 26.50
C THR A 267 -1.42 9.36 25.07
N ASP A 268 -2.28 10.30 24.72
CA ASP A 268 -2.28 11.02 23.43
C ASP A 268 -1.34 12.24 23.43
N THR A 269 -0.67 12.52 24.55
CA THR A 269 0.21 13.68 24.70
C THR A 269 1.68 13.30 24.45
N PRO A 270 2.43 14.12 23.66
CA PRO A 270 3.88 13.96 23.54
C PRO A 270 4.60 14.08 24.92
N PRO A 271 5.66 13.32 25.15
CA PRO A 271 6.35 12.42 24.20
C PRO A 271 5.75 11.00 24.11
N TYR A 272 4.85 10.61 24.99
CA TYR A 272 4.40 9.22 25.08
C TYR A 272 3.76 8.71 23.76
N CYS A 273 2.84 9.49 23.18
CA CYS A 273 2.16 9.09 21.94
C CYS A 273 3.10 8.96 20.73
N LEU A 274 4.28 9.58 20.77
CA LEU A 274 5.27 9.49 19.70
C LEU A 274 6.05 8.16 19.75
N TYR A 275 6.09 7.51 20.92
CA TYR A 275 6.85 6.26 21.13
C TYR A 275 5.97 5.01 21.15
N ALA A 276 4.80 5.11 21.75
CA ALA A 276 3.97 3.94 22.04
C ALA A 276 2.56 4.03 21.42
N GLY A 277 2.24 5.14 20.75
CA GLY A 277 0.88 5.49 20.41
C GLY A 277 0.08 5.84 21.66
N GLY A 278 -1.09 6.45 21.49
CA GLY A 278 -1.98 6.79 22.59
C GLY A 278 -3.42 6.33 22.29
N ASN A 279 -4.08 5.79 23.30
CA ASN A 279 -5.49 5.45 23.21
C ASN A 279 -6.24 6.17 24.34
N VAL A 280 -7.27 6.92 23.99
CA VAL A 280 -8.12 7.64 24.95
C VAL A 280 -9.55 7.18 24.76
N VAL A 281 -10.19 6.86 25.88
CA VAL A 281 -11.63 6.62 25.92
C VAL A 281 -12.28 7.81 26.63
N ASN A 282 -13.15 8.52 25.95
CA ASN A 282 -13.83 9.68 26.47
C ASN A 282 -15.33 9.69 26.15
N VAL A 283 -16.04 10.52 26.91
CA VAL A 283 -17.43 10.90 26.67
C VAL A 283 -17.48 12.43 26.52
N ALA A 284 -18.11 12.88 25.45
CA ALA A 284 -18.29 14.30 25.14
C ALA A 284 -19.76 14.66 25.00
#